data_7541ed2c51eabad1a4daa59125fada8c
#
_entry.id   7541ed2c51eabad1a4daa59125fada8c
#
_cell.length_a   1.000
_cell.length_b   1.000
_cell.length_c   1.000
_cell.angle_alpha   90.00
_cell.angle_beta   90.00
_cell.angle_gamma   90.00
#
_symmetry.space_group_name_H-M   'P 1'
#
loop_
_entity.id
_entity.type
_entity.pdbx_description
1 polymer ?
#
loop_
_entity_poly.entity_id
_entity_poly.type
_entity_poly.pdbx_seq_one_letter_code
_entity_poly.pdbx_strand_id
1 'polypeptide(L)'
;MPCLLGKKIGMTSVFSAEGKNLPCTVIEVGPCVVTQVKTVEKDGYAAVQVGFEEAKEKNTTKPMMGHFKKAGTTPKRHLAEFAFDEEHNLGDVITVELFNDAVYVDVIGTSKGKGFQGVVKRHGFGGVGQSTHGQDDRLRKPGSIGACATPSRVFKNLKMGGQMGNVQVTTHNLQVIKVIPEHNLLLLKGSVPGSKGSIVTIVK
;
A
#
# COMPACT_ATOMS: atom_id res chain seq x y z
N MET A 1 13.11 -10.49 -4.71
CA MET A 1 13.09 -9.18 -4.03
C MET A 1 12.50 -9.34 -2.65
N PRO A 2 13.24 -9.09 -1.58
CA PRO A 2 12.73 -9.25 -0.23
C PRO A 2 11.64 -8.20 0.09
N CYS A 3 10.50 -8.69 0.59
CA CYS A 3 9.32 -7.88 0.88
C CYS A 3 8.78 -8.20 2.26
N LEU A 4 8.32 -7.20 3.00
CA LEU A 4 7.65 -7.39 4.29
C LEU A 4 6.35 -6.58 4.38
N LEU A 5 5.45 -7.09 5.21
CA LEU A 5 4.26 -6.35 5.61
C LEU A 5 4.58 -5.41 6.77
N GLY A 6 3.99 -4.23 6.73
CA GLY A 6 4.09 -3.26 7.80
C GLY A 6 2.79 -2.50 7.99
N LYS A 7 2.68 -1.84 9.13
CA LYS A 7 1.56 -0.99 9.54
C LYS A 7 2.00 0.46 9.64
N LYS A 8 1.32 1.33 8.92
CA LYS A 8 1.58 2.77 8.99
C LYS A 8 1.11 3.35 10.33
N ILE A 9 2.05 3.75 11.18
CA ILE A 9 1.73 4.38 12.49
C ILE A 9 1.35 5.84 12.30
N GLY A 10 2.19 6.59 11.58
CA GLY A 10 1.95 8.02 11.40
C GLY A 10 3.10 8.72 10.69
N MET A 11 3.11 10.04 10.79
CA MET A 11 4.21 10.87 10.29
C MET A 11 4.79 11.71 11.41
N THR A 12 6.09 11.91 11.33
CA THR A 12 6.87 12.76 12.22
C THR A 12 7.94 13.50 11.42
N SER A 13 8.78 14.25 12.07
CA SER A 13 9.95 14.85 11.45
C SER A 13 11.20 14.53 12.27
N VAL A 14 12.32 14.37 11.57
CA VAL A 14 13.64 14.09 12.15
C VAL A 14 14.63 15.09 11.58
N PHE A 15 15.52 15.61 12.40
CA PHE A 15 16.60 16.47 11.93
C PHE A 15 17.77 15.64 11.41
N SER A 16 18.28 16.00 10.23
CA SER A 16 19.52 15.44 9.70
C SER A 16 20.73 15.97 10.48
N ALA A 17 21.89 15.36 10.28
CA ALA A 17 23.16 15.83 10.84
C ALA A 17 23.49 17.28 10.41
N GLU A 18 22.97 17.72 9.27
CA GLU A 18 23.12 19.08 8.74
C GLU A 18 22.08 20.08 9.30
N GLY A 19 21.24 19.68 10.26
CA GLY A 19 20.16 20.50 10.81
C GLY A 19 18.91 20.65 9.93
N LYS A 20 18.82 19.94 8.80
CA LYS A 20 17.65 19.98 7.92
C LYS A 20 16.50 19.16 8.54
N ASN A 21 15.30 19.73 8.58
CA ASN A 21 14.10 19.02 9.00
C ASN A 21 13.61 18.10 7.88
N LEU A 22 13.62 16.78 8.15
CA LEU A 22 13.18 15.74 7.21
C LEU A 22 11.81 15.20 7.64
N PRO A 23 10.73 15.45 6.87
CA PRO A 23 9.45 14.81 7.12
C PRO A 23 9.56 13.31 6.87
N CYS A 24 9.12 12.48 7.80
CA CYS A 24 9.19 11.03 7.68
C CYS A 24 7.90 10.34 8.11
N THR A 25 7.68 9.17 7.52
CA THR A 25 6.61 8.25 7.91
C THR A 25 7.22 7.14 8.77
N VAL A 26 6.56 6.85 9.89
CA VAL A 26 6.90 5.75 10.79
C VAL A 26 6.03 4.56 10.43
N ILE A 27 6.67 3.43 10.16
CA ILE A 27 6.02 2.16 9.83
C ILE A 27 6.52 1.11 10.82
N GLU A 28 5.61 0.37 11.42
CA GLU A 28 5.89 -0.84 12.18
C GLU A 28 5.99 -1.99 11.19
N VAL A 29 7.16 -2.59 11.03
CA VAL A 29 7.46 -3.60 10.01
C VAL A 29 7.78 -4.92 10.69
N GLY A 30 6.90 -5.91 10.53
CA GLY A 30 7.08 -7.20 11.20
C GLY A 30 6.81 -7.16 12.72
N PRO A 31 7.16 -8.22 13.48
CA PRO A 31 7.71 -9.47 12.91
C PRO A 31 6.71 -10.18 12.00
N CYS A 32 7.19 -10.61 10.83
CA CYS A 32 6.41 -11.41 9.90
C CYS A 32 6.81 -12.87 10.05
N VAL A 33 5.83 -13.78 10.12
CA VAL A 33 6.07 -15.21 10.27
C VAL A 33 5.76 -15.94 8.98
N VAL A 34 6.64 -16.82 8.55
CA VAL A 34 6.43 -17.66 7.35
C VAL A 34 5.35 -18.71 7.67
N THR A 35 4.21 -18.61 6.98
CA THR A 35 3.06 -19.49 7.18
C THR A 35 2.97 -20.60 6.15
N GLN A 36 3.56 -20.42 4.96
CA GLN A 36 3.64 -21.44 3.92
C GLN A 36 4.81 -21.14 2.97
N VAL A 37 5.48 -22.19 2.54
CA VAL A 37 6.43 -22.14 1.42
C VAL A 37 5.80 -22.85 0.24
N LYS A 38 5.69 -22.16 -0.88
CA LYS A 38 5.14 -22.67 -2.14
C LYS A 38 6.26 -23.03 -3.08
N THR A 39 6.12 -24.19 -3.72
CA THR A 39 7.09 -24.72 -4.68
C THR A 39 6.45 -24.90 -6.05
N VAL A 40 7.27 -24.79 -7.10
CA VAL A 40 6.80 -24.95 -8.49
C VAL A 40 6.13 -26.32 -8.72
N GLU A 41 6.62 -27.37 -8.06
CA GLU A 41 6.09 -28.72 -8.23
C GLU A 41 4.66 -28.91 -7.69
N LYS A 42 4.33 -28.24 -6.56
CA LYS A 42 3.04 -28.41 -5.88
C LYS A 42 2.05 -27.30 -6.21
N ASP A 43 2.53 -26.07 -6.29
CA ASP A 43 1.69 -24.87 -6.39
C ASP A 43 1.77 -24.22 -7.77
N GLY A 44 2.70 -24.65 -8.63
CA GLY A 44 2.93 -24.10 -9.96
C GLY A 44 3.80 -22.83 -9.99
N TYR A 45 4.17 -22.30 -8.84
CA TYR A 45 5.05 -21.14 -8.69
C TYR A 45 5.77 -21.18 -7.35
N ALA A 46 6.93 -20.50 -7.28
CA ALA A 46 7.70 -20.39 -6.05
C ALA A 46 7.35 -19.09 -5.33
N ALA A 47 6.93 -19.18 -4.06
CA ALA A 47 6.64 -18.02 -3.22
C ALA A 47 6.68 -18.42 -1.74
N VAL A 48 6.90 -17.42 -0.89
CA VAL A 48 6.79 -17.56 0.56
C VAL A 48 5.62 -16.72 1.04
N GLN A 49 4.67 -17.38 1.72
CA GLN A 49 3.56 -16.70 2.36
C GLN A 49 3.98 -16.24 3.75
N VAL A 50 3.83 -14.97 4.04
CA VAL A 50 4.12 -14.38 5.36
C VAL A 50 2.86 -13.86 6.03
N GLY A 51 2.80 -14.03 7.34
CA GLY A 51 1.71 -13.54 8.19
C GLY A 51 2.16 -12.38 9.07
N PHE A 52 1.33 -11.35 9.18
CA PHE A 52 1.57 -10.17 9.98
C PHE A 52 0.38 -9.84 10.88
N GLU A 53 0.63 -9.27 12.04
CA GLU A 53 -0.31 -8.89 13.09
C GLU A 53 -1.14 -10.09 13.63
N GLU A 54 -1.22 -10.23 14.93
CA GLU A 54 -1.95 -11.34 15.54
C GLU A 54 -3.47 -11.17 15.43
N ALA A 55 -4.14 -12.25 15.12
CA ALA A 55 -5.59 -12.36 15.09
C ALA A 55 -6.10 -13.09 16.32
N LYS A 56 -7.27 -12.68 16.84
CA LYS A 56 -7.92 -13.39 17.93
C LYS A 56 -8.45 -14.73 17.39
N GLU A 57 -8.21 -15.82 18.09
CA GLU A 57 -8.66 -17.17 17.69
C GLU A 57 -10.18 -17.23 17.42
N LYS A 58 -10.98 -16.55 18.23
CA LYS A 58 -12.43 -16.49 18.06
C LYS A 58 -12.90 -15.89 16.73
N ASN A 59 -12.05 -15.10 16.09
CA ASN A 59 -12.34 -14.46 14.80
C ASN A 59 -11.74 -15.23 13.61
N THR A 60 -11.03 -16.34 13.89
CA THR A 60 -10.35 -17.14 12.86
C THR A 60 -11.19 -18.38 12.55
N THR A 61 -11.38 -18.67 11.27
CA THR A 61 -12.13 -19.87 10.85
C THR A 61 -11.34 -21.15 11.12
N LYS A 62 -12.01 -22.28 11.31
CA LYS A 62 -11.38 -23.58 11.57
C LYS A 62 -10.34 -23.99 10.52
N PRO A 63 -10.57 -23.81 9.19
CA PRO A 63 -9.56 -24.11 8.18
C PRO A 63 -8.28 -23.25 8.35
N MET A 64 -8.44 -21.95 8.62
CA MET A 64 -7.31 -21.06 8.87
C MET A 64 -6.55 -21.41 10.14
N MET A 65 -7.25 -21.83 11.20
CA MET A 65 -6.61 -22.36 12.40
C MET A 65 -5.74 -23.58 12.09
N GLY A 66 -6.21 -24.49 11.25
CA GLY A 66 -5.42 -25.65 10.80
C GLY A 66 -4.18 -25.21 10.00
N HIS A 67 -4.29 -24.20 9.15
CA HIS A 67 -3.18 -23.63 8.39
C HIS A 67 -2.08 -23.08 9.30
N PHE A 68 -2.43 -22.25 10.28
CA PHE A 68 -1.46 -21.68 11.23
C PHE A 68 -0.86 -22.74 12.17
N LYS A 69 -1.65 -23.73 12.62
CA LYS A 69 -1.14 -24.85 13.39
C LYS A 69 -0.08 -25.65 12.64
N LYS A 70 -0.24 -25.87 11.33
CA LYS A 70 0.76 -26.52 10.48
C LYS A 70 2.06 -25.74 10.44
N ALA A 71 1.98 -24.42 10.44
CA ALA A 71 3.14 -23.51 10.49
C ALA A 71 3.72 -23.32 11.89
N GLY A 72 3.10 -23.89 12.94
CA GLY A 72 3.54 -23.74 14.33
C GLY A 72 3.35 -22.33 14.90
N THR A 73 2.43 -21.53 14.32
CA THR A 73 2.26 -20.12 14.68
C THR A 73 0.86 -19.80 15.20
N THR A 74 0.74 -18.67 15.90
CA THR A 74 -0.55 -18.08 16.24
C THR A 74 -1.25 -17.55 15.00
N PRO A 75 -2.61 -17.47 14.98
CA PRO A 75 -3.34 -16.89 13.86
C PRO A 75 -2.85 -15.48 13.53
N LYS A 76 -2.62 -15.20 12.24
CA LYS A 76 -2.23 -13.89 11.74
C LYS A 76 -3.38 -13.24 10.98
N ARG A 77 -3.44 -11.91 11.08
CA ARG A 77 -4.53 -11.13 10.49
C ARG A 77 -4.35 -10.86 9.01
N HIS A 78 -3.13 -10.62 8.61
CA HIS A 78 -2.78 -10.28 7.23
C HIS A 78 -1.82 -11.33 6.69
N LEU A 79 -2.16 -11.87 5.54
CA LEU A 79 -1.34 -12.81 4.81
C LEU A 79 -1.01 -12.22 3.45
N ALA A 80 0.23 -12.34 3.03
CA ALA A 80 0.66 -11.98 1.68
C ALA A 80 1.75 -12.93 1.20
N GLU A 81 1.86 -13.06 -0.10
CA GLU A 81 2.84 -13.93 -0.75
C GLU A 81 3.87 -13.07 -1.47
N PHE A 82 5.13 -13.42 -1.28
CA PHE A 82 6.25 -12.74 -1.88
C PHE A 82 7.23 -13.74 -2.47
N ALA A 83 7.91 -13.34 -3.54
CA ALA A 83 9.07 -14.05 -4.04
C ALA A 83 10.29 -13.60 -3.25
N PHE A 84 10.90 -14.52 -2.51
CA PHE A 84 12.18 -14.33 -1.86
C PHE A 84 13.27 -15.01 -2.68
N ASP A 85 14.46 -14.43 -2.66
CA ASP A 85 15.64 -15.02 -3.31
C ASP A 85 16.34 -16.03 -2.38
N GLU A 86 16.07 -15.96 -1.07
CA GLU A 86 16.59 -16.86 -0.04
C GLU A 86 15.58 -17.95 0.31
N GLU A 87 16.09 -19.10 0.72
CA GLU A 87 15.24 -20.20 1.20
C GLU A 87 14.77 -19.93 2.63
N HIS A 88 13.48 -20.00 2.84
CA HIS A 88 12.85 -19.86 4.14
C HIS A 88 12.13 -21.14 4.55
N ASN A 89 12.13 -21.42 5.84
CA ASN A 89 11.40 -22.54 6.42
C ASN A 89 10.08 -22.10 7.04
N LEU A 90 9.17 -23.07 7.19
CA LEU A 90 7.91 -22.84 7.92
C LEU A 90 8.18 -22.40 9.36
N GLY A 91 7.53 -21.32 9.79
CA GLY A 91 7.67 -20.78 11.13
C GLY A 91 8.81 -19.78 11.30
N ASP A 92 9.65 -19.56 10.29
CA ASP A 92 10.71 -18.55 10.35
C ASP A 92 10.11 -17.17 10.61
N VAL A 93 10.83 -16.37 11.41
CA VAL A 93 10.44 -15.00 11.76
C VAL A 93 11.34 -14.02 11.02
N ILE A 94 10.76 -13.20 10.17
CA ILE A 94 11.47 -12.19 9.41
C ILE A 94 11.21 -10.82 10.08
N THR A 95 12.28 -10.12 10.45
CA THR A 95 12.23 -8.85 11.16
C THR A 95 12.60 -7.67 10.27
N VAL A 96 12.46 -6.46 10.80
CA VAL A 96 12.84 -5.21 10.13
C VAL A 96 14.33 -5.15 9.75
N GLU A 97 15.17 -5.99 10.33
CA GLU A 97 16.62 -6.05 10.07
C GLU A 97 16.96 -6.31 8.60
N LEU A 98 16.03 -6.93 7.85
CA LEU A 98 16.12 -7.10 6.40
C LEU A 98 16.42 -5.78 5.64
N PHE A 99 16.04 -4.66 6.22
CA PHE A 99 16.21 -3.33 5.61
C PHE A 99 17.42 -2.55 6.11
N ASN A 100 18.28 -3.11 6.98
CA ASN A 100 19.44 -2.40 7.53
C ASN A 100 20.36 -1.86 6.44
N ASP A 101 20.58 -2.63 5.36
CA ASP A 101 21.46 -2.26 4.24
C ASP A 101 20.73 -1.51 3.12
N ALA A 102 19.41 -1.30 3.26
CA ALA A 102 18.62 -0.66 2.25
C ALA A 102 18.72 0.86 2.33
N VAL A 103 19.21 1.50 1.27
CA VAL A 103 19.21 2.97 1.13
C VAL A 103 17.85 3.49 0.68
N TYR A 104 17.21 2.77 -0.23
CA TYR A 104 15.89 3.07 -0.78
C TYR A 104 14.99 1.84 -0.74
N VAL A 105 13.71 2.07 -0.59
CA VAL A 105 12.66 1.04 -0.61
C VAL A 105 11.45 1.54 -1.38
N ASP A 106 10.71 0.60 -1.96
CA ASP A 106 9.41 0.85 -2.55
C ASP A 106 8.31 0.49 -1.56
N VAL A 107 7.25 1.31 -1.53
CA VAL A 107 6.11 1.05 -0.64
C VAL A 107 4.82 0.96 -1.42
N ILE A 108 4.18 -0.19 -1.32
CA ILE A 108 2.89 -0.49 -1.94
C ILE A 108 1.81 -0.40 -0.87
N GLY A 109 0.77 0.35 -1.13
CA GLY A 109 -0.35 0.48 -0.20
C GLY A 109 -1.63 0.91 -0.86
N THR A 110 -2.73 0.83 -0.14
CA THR A 110 -4.03 1.30 -0.62
C THR A 110 -4.21 2.77 -0.28
N SER A 111 -4.42 3.60 -1.28
CA SER A 111 -4.64 5.03 -1.11
C SER A 111 -5.93 5.33 -0.34
N LYS A 112 -5.99 6.50 0.31
CA LYS A 112 -7.21 6.93 1.02
C LYS A 112 -8.37 7.04 0.04
N GLY A 113 -9.49 6.38 0.33
CA GLY A 113 -10.73 6.50 -0.42
C GLY A 113 -11.31 7.91 -0.28
N LYS A 114 -11.80 8.46 -1.39
CA LYS A 114 -12.44 9.78 -1.46
C LYS A 114 -13.90 9.69 -1.95
N GLY A 115 -14.41 8.46 -2.12
CA GLY A 115 -15.74 8.20 -2.66
C GLY A 115 -15.89 8.61 -4.12
N PHE A 116 -17.12 8.82 -4.57
CA PHE A 116 -17.41 9.32 -5.90
C PHE A 116 -17.04 10.80 -6.02
N GLN A 117 -16.18 11.14 -6.96
CA GLN A 117 -15.72 12.51 -7.17
C GLN A 117 -16.02 12.97 -8.61
N GLY A 118 -16.37 14.26 -8.74
CA GLY A 118 -16.51 14.93 -10.02
C GLY A 118 -15.16 15.15 -10.72
N VAL A 119 -15.22 15.50 -11.98
CA VAL A 119 -14.07 15.63 -12.88
C VAL A 119 -13.05 16.69 -12.44
N VAL A 120 -13.49 17.74 -11.74
CA VAL A 120 -12.61 18.80 -11.24
C VAL A 120 -11.63 18.22 -10.21
N LYS A 121 -12.13 17.48 -9.21
CA LYS A 121 -11.26 16.90 -8.16
C LYS A 121 -10.53 15.64 -8.65
N ARG A 122 -11.20 14.80 -9.46
CA ARG A 122 -10.65 13.53 -9.90
C ARG A 122 -9.58 13.68 -10.97
N HIS A 123 -9.77 14.62 -11.90
CA HIS A 123 -8.92 14.77 -13.08
C HIS A 123 -8.30 16.17 -13.24
N GLY A 124 -8.57 17.10 -12.33
CA GLY A 124 -8.03 18.46 -12.39
C GLY A 124 -8.64 19.33 -13.47
N PHE A 125 -9.87 19.08 -13.88
CA PHE A 125 -10.56 19.93 -14.86
C PHE A 125 -10.80 21.33 -14.31
N GLY A 126 -10.62 22.36 -15.12
CA GLY A 126 -10.84 23.75 -14.72
C GLY A 126 -12.32 24.11 -14.49
N GLY A 127 -13.21 23.42 -15.19
CA GLY A 127 -14.63 23.80 -15.22
C GLY A 127 -14.85 25.09 -16.03
N VAL A 128 -16.00 25.74 -15.85
CA VAL A 128 -16.33 27.04 -16.42
C VAL A 128 -16.04 28.12 -15.39
N GLY A 129 -15.53 29.28 -15.79
CA GLY A 129 -15.22 30.40 -14.87
C GLY A 129 -16.44 30.90 -14.08
N GLN A 130 -16.19 31.61 -12.98
CA GLN A 130 -17.25 32.09 -12.09
C GLN A 130 -18.17 33.15 -12.72
N SER A 131 -17.71 33.87 -13.73
CA SER A 131 -18.49 34.92 -14.44
C SER A 131 -19.03 34.40 -15.75
N THR A 132 -20.19 33.74 -15.72
CA THR A 132 -20.71 32.92 -16.84
C THR A 132 -22.02 33.42 -17.43
N HIS A 133 -22.47 34.64 -17.12
CA HIS A 133 -23.73 35.20 -17.67
C HIS A 133 -24.91 34.22 -17.57
N GLY A 134 -25.17 33.65 -16.37
CA GLY A 134 -26.31 32.76 -16.11
C GLY A 134 -26.04 31.26 -16.31
N GLN A 135 -24.80 30.82 -16.61
CA GLN A 135 -24.44 29.38 -16.73
C GLN A 135 -23.88 28.79 -15.42
N ASP A 136 -24.42 29.19 -14.28
CA ASP A 136 -23.91 28.75 -12.96
C ASP A 136 -24.06 27.25 -12.69
N ASP A 137 -25.01 26.60 -13.35
CA ASP A 137 -25.22 25.14 -13.26
C ASP A 137 -24.11 24.30 -13.91
N ARG A 138 -23.21 24.93 -14.69
CA ARG A 138 -22.12 24.26 -15.45
C ARG A 138 -20.73 24.39 -14.83
N LEU A 139 -20.58 25.08 -13.72
CA LEU A 139 -19.30 25.44 -13.11
C LEU A 139 -18.33 24.25 -12.95
N ARG A 140 -18.83 23.07 -12.59
CA ARG A 140 -18.01 21.88 -12.30
C ARG A 140 -18.27 20.69 -13.23
N LYS A 141 -18.83 20.96 -14.42
CA LYS A 141 -19.13 19.92 -15.40
C LYS A 141 -17.89 19.56 -16.26
N PRO A 142 -17.86 18.35 -16.86
CA PRO A 142 -16.74 17.91 -17.69
C PRO A 142 -16.61 18.64 -19.02
N GLY A 143 -17.66 19.33 -19.50
CA GLY A 143 -17.73 19.88 -20.83
C GLY A 143 -18.18 18.85 -21.87
N SER A 144 -17.71 18.97 -23.09
CA SER A 144 -18.02 18.03 -24.19
C SER A 144 -17.45 16.64 -23.89
N ILE A 145 -18.22 15.60 -24.21
CA ILE A 145 -17.83 14.20 -24.05
C ILE A 145 -17.57 13.48 -25.38
N GLY A 146 -17.69 14.18 -26.52
CA GLY A 146 -17.42 13.61 -27.84
C GLY A 146 -17.90 14.50 -28.98
N ALA A 147 -17.69 14.03 -30.19
CA ALA A 147 -18.24 14.63 -31.44
C ALA A 147 -19.67 14.13 -31.67
N CYS A 148 -20.44 14.87 -32.44
CA CYS A 148 -21.86 14.64 -32.68
C CYS A 148 -22.17 13.29 -33.38
N ALA A 149 -22.66 13.32 -34.63
CA ALA A 149 -23.15 12.13 -35.36
C ALA A 149 -22.05 11.10 -35.69
N THR A 150 -20.82 11.52 -35.85
CA THR A 150 -19.68 10.66 -36.13
C THR A 150 -18.63 10.84 -35.02
N PRO A 151 -18.27 9.84 -34.23
CA PRO A 151 -18.56 8.37 -34.33
C PRO A 151 -19.84 7.91 -33.62
N SER A 152 -20.75 8.77 -33.15
CA SER A 152 -22.00 8.46 -32.42
C SER A 152 -21.79 7.67 -31.13
N ARG A 153 -20.61 7.79 -30.53
CA ARG A 153 -20.26 7.11 -29.28
C ARG A 153 -19.27 7.92 -28.45
N VAL A 154 -19.23 7.67 -27.17
CA VAL A 154 -18.17 8.16 -26.28
C VAL A 154 -17.02 7.16 -26.29
N PHE A 155 -15.80 7.64 -26.48
CA PHE A 155 -14.62 6.77 -26.47
C PHE A 155 -14.34 6.22 -25.06
N LYS A 156 -13.76 5.00 -25.01
CA LYS A 156 -13.27 4.43 -23.77
C LYS A 156 -12.17 5.33 -23.17
N ASN A 157 -12.01 5.26 -21.86
CA ASN A 157 -11.02 6.04 -21.09
C ASN A 157 -11.26 7.56 -21.05
N LEU A 158 -12.43 8.05 -21.48
CA LEU A 158 -12.77 9.45 -21.29
C LEU A 158 -12.84 9.80 -19.80
N LYS A 159 -12.22 10.91 -19.42
CA LYS A 159 -12.13 11.37 -18.03
C LYS A 159 -13.49 11.86 -17.53
N MET A 160 -14.19 11.02 -16.79
CA MET A 160 -15.49 11.30 -16.17
C MET A 160 -15.43 11.21 -14.65
N GLY A 161 -16.49 11.64 -13.97
CA GLY A 161 -16.68 11.42 -12.55
C GLY A 161 -16.67 9.92 -12.20
N GLY A 162 -16.35 9.58 -10.97
CA GLY A 162 -16.32 8.21 -10.49
C GLY A 162 -15.53 8.06 -9.19
N GLN A 163 -15.32 6.81 -8.77
CA GLN A 163 -14.56 6.49 -7.57
C GLN A 163 -13.14 7.08 -7.67
N MET A 164 -12.72 7.76 -6.60
CA MET A 164 -11.36 8.28 -6.43
C MET A 164 -10.75 7.72 -5.17
N GLY A 165 -9.47 7.32 -5.26
CA GLY A 165 -8.78 6.65 -4.18
C GLY A 165 -9.30 5.24 -3.90
N ASN A 166 -8.86 4.62 -2.79
CA ASN A 166 -9.08 3.21 -2.46
C ASN A 166 -8.57 2.27 -3.57
N VAL A 167 -7.44 2.64 -4.15
CA VAL A 167 -6.72 1.88 -5.16
C VAL A 167 -5.32 1.61 -4.68
N GLN A 168 -4.72 0.51 -5.13
CA GLN A 168 -3.33 0.19 -4.86
C GLN A 168 -2.43 1.22 -5.56
N VAL A 169 -1.48 1.76 -4.81
CA VAL A 169 -0.50 2.73 -5.29
C VAL A 169 0.87 2.32 -4.77
N THR A 170 1.85 2.37 -5.64
CA THR A 170 3.26 2.17 -5.29
C THR A 170 3.96 3.52 -5.24
N THR A 171 4.64 3.78 -4.14
CA THR A 171 5.56 4.93 -4.02
C THR A 171 6.98 4.38 -4.10
N HIS A 172 7.66 4.76 -5.17
CA HIS A 172 9.01 4.28 -5.46
C HIS A 172 10.08 5.11 -4.79
N ASN A 173 11.23 4.48 -4.54
CA ASN A 173 12.48 5.12 -4.11
C ASN A 173 12.34 5.99 -2.86
N LEU A 174 11.67 5.50 -1.83
CA LEU A 174 11.63 6.17 -0.54
C LEU A 174 12.93 5.93 0.22
N GLN A 175 13.62 7.00 0.59
CA GLN A 175 14.87 6.92 1.34
C GLN A 175 14.61 6.40 2.76
N VAL A 176 15.37 5.39 3.18
CA VAL A 176 15.39 4.90 4.56
C VAL A 176 16.18 5.88 5.41
N ILE A 177 15.55 6.45 6.44
CA ILE A 177 16.22 7.38 7.36
C ILE A 177 16.86 6.61 8.51
N LYS A 178 16.09 5.70 9.11
CA LYS A 178 16.54 4.91 10.25
C LYS A 178 15.74 3.63 10.36
N VAL A 179 16.42 2.55 10.75
CA VAL A 179 15.83 1.29 11.19
C VAL A 179 15.99 1.18 12.70
N ILE A 180 14.95 0.82 13.43
CA ILE A 180 14.95 0.64 14.90
C ILE A 180 14.48 -0.77 15.20
N PRO A 181 15.39 -1.75 15.28
CA PRO A 181 15.04 -3.17 15.47
C PRO A 181 14.30 -3.44 16.77
N GLU A 182 14.66 -2.74 17.86
CA GLU A 182 14.07 -2.93 19.20
C GLU A 182 12.54 -2.79 19.20
N HIS A 183 12.00 -1.96 18.33
CA HIS A 183 10.56 -1.67 18.22
C HIS A 183 9.98 -2.09 16.88
N ASN A 184 10.74 -2.75 16.01
CA ASN A 184 10.36 -3.11 14.66
C ASN A 184 9.90 -1.90 13.82
N LEU A 185 10.55 -0.74 14.00
CA LEU A 185 10.18 0.49 13.32
C LEU A 185 11.12 0.81 12.17
N LEU A 186 10.52 1.22 11.06
CA LEU A 186 11.19 1.75 9.89
C LEU A 186 10.76 3.19 9.64
N LEU A 187 11.71 4.11 9.56
CA LEU A 187 11.47 5.51 9.26
C LEU A 187 11.82 5.79 7.80
N LEU A 188 10.82 6.15 7.01
CA LEU A 188 10.97 6.48 5.59
C LEU A 188 10.77 7.98 5.36
N LYS A 189 11.62 8.56 4.53
CA LYS A 189 11.51 9.98 4.15
C LYS A 189 10.28 10.19 3.26
N GLY A 190 9.41 11.11 3.67
CA GLY A 190 8.25 11.50 2.87
C GLY A 190 6.97 10.78 3.25
N SER A 191 6.01 10.77 2.33
CA SER A 191 4.68 10.22 2.55
C SER A 191 4.53 8.80 1.99
N VAL A 192 3.75 7.99 2.68
CA VAL A 192 3.41 6.61 2.32
C VAL A 192 1.89 6.53 2.05
N PRO A 193 1.43 5.74 1.06
CA PRO A 193 0.01 5.59 0.77
C PRO A 193 -0.78 5.07 1.99
N GLY A 194 -2.06 5.43 2.03
CA GLY A 194 -2.99 4.96 3.05
C GLY A 194 -3.16 5.88 4.27
N SER A 195 -4.10 5.50 5.12
CA SER A 195 -4.40 6.16 6.40
C SER A 195 -3.45 5.66 7.51
N LYS A 196 -3.53 6.26 8.70
CA LYS A 196 -2.93 5.68 9.90
C LYS A 196 -3.57 4.30 10.17
N GLY A 197 -2.77 3.32 10.53
CA GLY A 197 -3.21 1.94 10.76
C GLY A 197 -3.41 1.10 9.49
N SER A 198 -3.21 1.66 8.29
CA SER A 198 -3.25 0.85 7.04
C SER A 198 -2.04 -0.04 6.91
N ILE A 199 -2.27 -1.21 6.32
CA ILE A 199 -1.21 -2.16 5.98
C ILE A 199 -0.55 -1.71 4.67
N VAL A 200 0.76 -1.82 4.64
CA VAL A 200 1.61 -1.54 3.48
C VAL A 200 2.59 -2.68 3.26
N THR A 201 2.97 -2.88 2.02
CA THR A 201 4.05 -3.80 1.65
C THR A 201 5.29 -2.99 1.35
N ILE A 202 6.41 -3.36 1.93
CA ILE A 202 7.70 -2.71 1.73
C ILE A 202 8.57 -3.66 0.95
N VAL A 203 9.13 -3.17 -0.14
CA VAL A 203 9.96 -3.91 -1.11
C VAL A 203 11.35 -3.29 -1.11
N LYS A 204 12.37 -4.14 -0.96
CA LYS A 204 13.80 -3.74 -1.03
C LYS A 204 14.32 -3.91 -2.44
#